data_32ce735630eed6bb034fcf6dd6dceaaf
#
_entry.id   32ce735630eed6bb034fcf6dd6dceaaf
#
_cell.length_a   1.000
_cell.length_b   1.000
_cell.length_c   1.000
_cell.angle_alpha   90.00
_cell.angle_beta   90.00
_cell.angle_gamma   90.00
#
_symmetry.space_group_name_H-M   'P 1'
#
loop_
_entity.id
_entity.type
_entity.pdbx_description
1 polymer ?
#
loop_
_entity_poly.entity_id
_entity_poly.type
_entity_poly.pdbx_seq_one_letter_code
_entity_poly.pdbx_strand_id
1 'polypeptide(L)'
;MSEWVLEVSEVNEYVRQLLQNEPALRKVRLRGEISNFKRHSSGHWYFTLKDERCRIAAVMFRQNAMRMSIRPMDGMSVIVSGQVGLYSEGGSYQITCDSMRPDGVGTLYQQFEALKNRLAAEGLFDEEHKRRLPYRPKKIAVVTSETGAVLHDICMVSRARDPGVPLVLVPVQVQGAGAAESIAQGIRRAAKIPEVEVVIVGRGGGSMEDLWAFNTMPVIQAVYE
;
A
#
# COMPACT_ATOMS: atom_id res chain seq x y z
N MET A 1 -47.13 21.30 -23.79
CA MET A 1 -45.76 21.43 -23.29
C MET A 1 -44.93 20.40 -24.03
N SER A 2 -44.04 20.80 -24.94
CA SER A 2 -43.16 19.83 -25.63
C SER A 2 -42.24 19.20 -24.62
N GLU A 3 -42.33 17.88 -24.48
CA GLU A 3 -41.38 17.10 -23.69
C GLU A 3 -39.96 17.29 -24.24
N TRP A 4 -39.07 17.86 -23.47
CA TRP A 4 -37.66 17.99 -23.86
C TRP A 4 -36.99 16.60 -23.67
N VAL A 5 -36.79 15.93 -24.79
CA VAL A 5 -36.05 14.67 -24.82
C VAL A 5 -34.64 14.96 -25.31
N LEU A 6 -33.64 14.63 -24.49
CA LEU A 6 -32.22 14.80 -24.82
C LEU A 6 -31.59 13.42 -25.07
N GLU A 7 -30.65 13.38 -25.99
CA GLU A 7 -29.77 12.24 -26.18
C GLU A 7 -28.73 12.14 -25.02
N VAL A 8 -28.25 10.93 -24.72
CA VAL A 8 -27.22 10.72 -23.68
C VAL A 8 -25.96 11.55 -23.98
N SER A 9 -25.56 11.65 -25.25
CA SER A 9 -24.41 12.43 -25.67
C SER A 9 -24.59 13.93 -25.40
N GLU A 10 -25.82 14.46 -25.59
CA GLU A 10 -26.12 15.88 -25.33
C GLU A 10 -26.01 16.18 -23.82
N VAL A 11 -26.51 15.27 -22.97
CA VAL A 11 -26.38 15.41 -21.52
C VAL A 11 -24.90 15.37 -21.09
N ASN A 12 -24.12 14.40 -21.60
CA ASN A 12 -22.70 14.29 -21.30
C ASN A 12 -21.93 15.53 -21.77
N GLU A 13 -22.22 16.04 -22.95
CA GLU A 13 -21.59 17.26 -23.47
C GLU A 13 -21.93 18.48 -22.61
N TYR A 14 -23.19 18.62 -22.22
CA TYR A 14 -23.61 19.68 -21.31
C TYR A 14 -22.89 19.63 -19.97
N VAL A 15 -22.82 18.44 -19.32
CA VAL A 15 -22.11 18.27 -18.07
C VAL A 15 -20.61 18.53 -18.24
N ARG A 16 -20.00 18.09 -19.34
CA ARG A 16 -18.61 18.38 -19.67
C ARG A 16 -18.34 19.87 -19.72
N GLN A 17 -19.19 20.63 -20.38
CA GLN A 17 -19.07 22.09 -20.49
C GLN A 17 -19.24 22.78 -19.14
N LEU A 18 -20.17 22.31 -18.28
CA LEU A 18 -20.34 22.85 -16.95
C LEU A 18 -19.07 22.66 -16.10
N LEU A 19 -18.50 21.45 -16.09
CA LEU A 19 -17.28 21.17 -15.34
C LEU A 19 -16.06 21.96 -15.87
N GLN A 20 -15.95 22.12 -17.21
CA GLN A 20 -14.87 22.88 -17.83
C GLN A 20 -14.97 24.39 -17.55
N ASN A 21 -16.19 24.91 -17.41
CA ASN A 21 -16.44 26.31 -17.15
C ASN A 21 -16.35 26.69 -15.67
N GLU A 22 -16.30 25.69 -14.75
CA GLU A 22 -16.16 25.93 -13.34
C GLU A 22 -14.71 26.25 -12.96
N PRO A 23 -14.39 27.50 -12.59
CA PRO A 23 -12.99 27.90 -12.29
C PRO A 23 -12.35 27.09 -11.17
N ALA A 24 -13.15 26.67 -10.18
CA ALA A 24 -12.68 25.89 -9.04
C ALA A 24 -12.19 24.49 -9.46
N LEU A 25 -12.65 23.96 -10.61
CA LEU A 25 -12.30 22.64 -11.10
C LEU A 25 -11.17 22.64 -12.15
N ARG A 26 -10.73 23.81 -12.62
CA ARG A 26 -9.67 23.94 -13.64
C ARG A 26 -8.26 23.72 -13.10
N LYS A 27 -8.02 24.04 -11.82
CA LYS A 27 -6.72 23.87 -11.16
C LYS A 27 -6.96 23.39 -9.74
N VAL A 28 -7.31 22.14 -9.60
CA VAL A 28 -7.52 21.53 -8.29
C VAL A 28 -6.24 20.86 -7.80
N ARG A 29 -6.08 20.82 -6.48
CA ARG A 29 -5.13 19.95 -5.81
C ARG A 29 -5.91 18.95 -4.99
N LEU A 30 -5.77 17.68 -5.32
CA LEU A 30 -6.43 16.59 -4.60
C LEU A 30 -5.38 15.78 -3.83
N ARG A 31 -5.69 15.55 -2.57
CA ARG A 31 -4.96 14.61 -1.71
C ARG A 31 -5.69 13.29 -1.73
N GLY A 32 -4.97 12.19 -1.85
CA GLY A 32 -5.54 10.87 -1.79
C GLY A 32 -4.50 9.76 -1.90
N GLU A 33 -4.93 8.55 -1.60
CA GLU A 33 -4.15 7.34 -1.78
C GLU A 33 -4.36 6.79 -3.19
N ILE A 34 -3.28 6.39 -3.84
CA ILE A 34 -3.33 5.72 -5.15
C ILE A 34 -3.86 4.30 -4.98
N SER A 35 -4.75 3.90 -5.86
CA SER A 35 -5.19 2.51 -6.02
C SER A 35 -5.43 2.18 -7.49
N ASN A 36 -5.34 0.89 -7.84
CA ASN A 36 -5.50 0.37 -9.20
C ASN A 36 -4.57 1.07 -10.23
N PHE A 37 -3.33 1.33 -9.83
CA PHE A 37 -2.37 1.98 -10.71
C PHE A 37 -2.02 1.09 -11.91
N LYS A 38 -2.17 1.64 -13.11
CA LYS A 38 -1.83 0.97 -14.37
C LYS A 38 -1.03 1.92 -15.26
N ARG A 39 0.15 1.46 -15.68
CA ARG A 39 0.90 2.10 -16.74
C ARG A 39 0.53 1.45 -18.07
N HIS A 40 -0.16 2.20 -18.92
CA HIS A 40 -0.55 1.73 -20.24
C HIS A 40 0.66 1.71 -21.21
N SER A 41 0.63 0.84 -22.22
CA SER A 41 1.68 0.73 -23.26
C SER A 41 1.96 2.04 -23.99
N SER A 42 0.94 2.91 -24.14
CA SER A 42 1.06 4.27 -24.69
C SER A 42 1.83 5.24 -23.78
N GLY A 43 2.17 4.85 -22.55
CA GLY A 43 2.87 5.65 -21.56
C GLY A 43 1.96 6.52 -20.67
N HIS A 44 0.64 6.45 -20.85
CA HIS A 44 -0.31 7.09 -19.94
C HIS A 44 -0.41 6.31 -18.63
N TRP A 45 -0.67 7.02 -17.53
CA TRP A 45 -0.95 6.43 -16.23
C TRP A 45 -2.43 6.55 -15.93
N TYR A 46 -3.04 5.45 -15.54
CA TYR A 46 -4.43 5.40 -15.08
C TYR A 46 -4.42 4.87 -13.65
N PHE A 47 -5.15 5.54 -12.78
CA PHE A 47 -5.24 5.14 -11.38
C PHE A 47 -6.53 5.70 -10.75
N THR A 48 -6.81 5.29 -9.54
CA THR A 48 -7.88 5.85 -8.73
C THR A 48 -7.24 6.57 -7.56
N LEU A 49 -7.67 7.79 -7.29
CA LEU A 49 -7.41 8.47 -6.03
C LEU A 49 -8.57 8.21 -5.09
N LYS A 50 -8.30 7.77 -3.89
CA LYS A 50 -9.29 7.53 -2.85
C LYS A 50 -8.90 8.23 -1.54
N ASP A 51 -9.90 8.61 -0.77
CA ASP A 51 -9.81 8.96 0.64
C ASP A 51 -10.64 7.97 1.47
N GLU A 52 -10.90 8.29 2.74
CA GLU A 52 -11.69 7.43 3.63
C GLU A 52 -13.14 7.23 3.17
N ARG A 53 -13.69 8.12 2.34
CA ARG A 53 -15.12 8.18 2.00
C ARG A 53 -15.38 8.03 0.51
N CYS A 54 -14.49 8.55 -0.32
CA CYS A 54 -14.73 8.74 -1.74
C CYS A 54 -13.56 8.29 -2.60
N ARG A 55 -13.84 8.16 -3.90
CA ARG A 55 -12.82 7.88 -4.91
C ARG A 55 -13.11 8.64 -6.19
N ILE A 56 -12.06 8.99 -6.94
CA ILE A 56 -12.13 9.61 -8.25
C ILE A 56 -11.16 8.92 -9.21
N ALA A 57 -11.60 8.70 -10.45
CA ALA A 57 -10.70 8.23 -11.50
C ALA A 57 -9.66 9.32 -11.83
N ALA A 58 -8.44 8.91 -12.12
CA ALA A 58 -7.35 9.81 -12.44
C ALA A 58 -6.58 9.31 -13.66
N VAL A 59 -6.25 10.24 -14.55
CA VAL A 59 -5.41 10.00 -15.71
C VAL A 59 -4.25 11.00 -15.74
N MET A 60 -3.03 10.52 -15.97
CA MET A 60 -1.90 11.37 -16.30
C MET A 60 -1.37 11.00 -17.67
N PHE A 61 -1.42 11.97 -18.59
CA PHE A 61 -0.94 11.74 -19.94
C PHE A 61 0.58 11.60 -20.00
N ARG A 62 1.06 10.88 -21.01
CA ARG A 62 2.48 10.52 -21.21
C ARG A 62 3.43 11.70 -21.02
N GLN A 63 3.10 12.88 -21.58
CA GLN A 63 3.97 14.05 -21.49
C GLN A 63 4.23 14.47 -20.04
N ASN A 64 3.20 14.45 -19.19
CA ASN A 64 3.31 14.76 -17.78
C ASN A 64 3.95 13.59 -16.99
N ALA A 65 3.56 12.36 -17.30
CA ALA A 65 4.11 11.16 -16.67
C ALA A 65 5.63 11.02 -16.86
N MET A 66 6.16 11.39 -18.02
CA MET A 66 7.61 11.36 -18.30
C MET A 66 8.41 12.42 -17.51
N ARG A 67 7.76 13.48 -17.03
CA ARG A 67 8.40 14.53 -16.22
C ARG A 67 8.40 14.20 -14.73
N MET A 68 7.72 13.12 -14.32
CA MET A 68 7.64 12.74 -12.92
C MET A 68 8.91 12.01 -12.48
N SER A 69 9.49 12.46 -11.38
CA SER A 69 10.63 11.82 -10.72
C SER A 69 10.21 10.67 -9.78
N ILE A 70 8.90 10.52 -9.51
CA ILE A 70 8.36 9.48 -8.65
C ILE A 70 7.89 8.27 -9.46
N ARG A 71 7.90 7.10 -8.82
CA ARG A 71 7.29 5.87 -9.35
C ARG A 71 6.03 5.59 -8.54
N PRO A 72 4.83 5.95 -9.04
CA PRO A 72 3.60 5.72 -8.33
C PRO A 72 3.33 4.24 -8.16
N MET A 73 2.78 3.87 -7.00
CA MET A 73 2.31 2.51 -6.69
C MET A 73 1.06 2.56 -5.83
N ASP A 74 0.31 1.48 -5.80
CA ASP A 74 -0.87 1.35 -4.95
C ASP A 74 -0.50 1.52 -3.46
N GLY A 75 -1.37 2.18 -2.70
CA GLY A 75 -1.14 2.52 -1.30
C GLY A 75 -0.35 3.82 -1.06
N MET A 76 0.16 4.45 -2.12
CA MET A 76 0.94 5.69 -1.98
C MET A 76 0.02 6.90 -1.78
N SER A 77 0.20 7.65 -0.70
CA SER A 77 -0.47 8.93 -0.49
C SER A 77 0.19 10.02 -1.32
N VAL A 78 -0.61 10.73 -2.11
CA VAL A 78 -0.10 11.76 -3.04
C VAL A 78 -0.99 13.00 -3.04
N ILE A 79 -0.37 14.12 -3.43
CA ILE A 79 -1.11 15.30 -3.88
C ILE A 79 -0.92 15.41 -5.38
N VAL A 80 -2.03 15.32 -6.12
CA VAL A 80 -2.06 15.58 -7.54
C VAL A 80 -2.59 16.97 -7.81
N SER A 81 -2.08 17.61 -8.87
CA SER A 81 -2.63 18.85 -9.39
C SER A 81 -3.14 18.59 -10.81
N GLY A 82 -4.30 19.13 -11.15
CA GLY A 82 -4.89 18.89 -12.45
C GLY A 82 -6.27 19.54 -12.60
N GLN A 83 -7.00 19.11 -13.60
CA GLN A 83 -8.34 19.57 -13.94
C GLN A 83 -9.33 18.43 -13.78
N VAL A 84 -10.46 18.69 -13.12
CA VAL A 84 -11.60 17.76 -13.08
C VAL A 84 -12.46 17.99 -14.33
N GLY A 85 -12.81 16.90 -15.00
CA GLY A 85 -13.65 16.93 -16.19
C GLY A 85 -14.40 15.63 -16.39
N LEU A 86 -15.26 15.57 -17.41
CA LEU A 86 -16.00 14.39 -17.80
C LEU A 86 -15.28 13.66 -18.94
N TYR A 87 -15.12 12.36 -18.81
CA TYR A 87 -14.82 11.46 -19.93
C TYR A 87 -16.14 11.16 -20.65
N SER A 88 -16.38 11.83 -21.78
CA SER A 88 -17.70 11.86 -22.44
C SER A 88 -18.15 10.49 -22.92
N GLU A 89 -17.25 9.65 -23.47
CA GLU A 89 -17.59 8.32 -23.97
C GLU A 89 -18.03 7.36 -22.86
N GLY A 90 -17.45 7.49 -21.64
CA GLY A 90 -17.79 6.65 -20.50
C GLY A 90 -18.76 7.29 -19.51
N GLY A 91 -19.14 8.55 -19.69
CA GLY A 91 -20.03 9.27 -18.79
C GLY A 91 -19.50 9.42 -17.35
N SER A 92 -18.19 9.30 -17.15
CA SER A 92 -17.57 9.32 -15.81
C SER A 92 -16.71 10.58 -15.62
N TYR A 93 -16.82 11.20 -14.44
CA TYR A 93 -15.93 12.30 -14.11
C TYR A 93 -14.57 11.76 -13.63
N GLN A 94 -13.53 12.49 -13.99
CA GLN A 94 -12.16 12.12 -13.66
C GLN A 94 -11.29 13.37 -13.48
N ILE A 95 -10.15 13.21 -12.82
CA ILE A 95 -9.10 14.23 -12.82
C ILE A 95 -8.05 13.93 -13.88
N THR A 96 -7.78 14.90 -14.75
CA THR A 96 -6.61 14.89 -15.62
C THR A 96 -5.44 15.54 -14.88
N CYS A 97 -4.43 14.74 -14.54
CA CYS A 97 -3.32 15.16 -13.70
C CYS A 97 -2.19 15.80 -14.52
N ASP A 98 -1.79 17.00 -14.12
CA ASP A 98 -0.63 17.70 -14.67
C ASP A 98 0.65 17.38 -13.91
N SER A 99 0.54 17.21 -12.58
CA SER A 99 1.65 16.89 -11.71
C SER A 99 1.18 16.02 -10.53
N MET A 100 2.15 15.33 -9.94
CA MET A 100 1.95 14.49 -8.76
C MET A 100 3.17 14.61 -7.86
N ARG A 101 2.93 14.71 -6.56
CA ARG A 101 3.99 14.65 -5.56
C ARG A 101 3.53 13.79 -4.38
N PRO A 102 4.46 13.13 -3.67
CA PRO A 102 4.11 12.44 -2.42
C PRO A 102 3.51 13.42 -1.41
N ASP A 103 2.50 12.97 -0.67
CA ASP A 103 1.87 13.74 0.40
C ASP A 103 2.40 13.28 1.76
N GLY A 104 3.31 14.04 2.34
CA GLY A 104 3.85 13.76 3.69
C GLY A 104 4.67 12.46 3.82
N VAL A 105 4.29 11.44 3.06
CA VAL A 105 4.94 10.11 2.96
C VAL A 105 6.28 10.20 2.21
N GLY A 106 6.59 11.33 1.59
CA GLY A 106 7.94 11.59 1.05
C GLY A 106 9.03 11.36 2.09
N THR A 107 8.76 11.66 3.36
CA THR A 107 9.68 11.39 4.45
C THR A 107 9.76 9.91 4.83
N LEU A 108 8.63 9.20 4.96
CA LEU A 108 8.64 7.77 5.31
C LEU A 108 9.20 6.91 4.18
N TYR A 109 8.80 7.16 2.94
CA TYR A 109 9.36 6.43 1.80
C TYR A 109 10.86 6.74 1.60
N GLN A 110 11.27 7.99 1.74
CA GLN A 110 12.68 8.36 1.71
C GLN A 110 13.46 7.74 2.86
N GLN A 111 12.89 7.69 4.07
CA GLN A 111 13.47 7.00 5.21
C GLN A 111 13.57 5.49 4.96
N PHE A 112 12.54 4.87 4.35
CA PHE A 112 12.58 3.46 3.97
C PHE A 112 13.69 3.16 2.96
N GLU A 113 13.77 3.93 1.87
CA GLU A 113 14.82 3.75 0.86
C GLU A 113 16.22 4.03 1.42
N ALA A 114 16.38 5.08 2.24
CA ALA A 114 17.65 5.38 2.90
C ALA A 114 18.07 4.24 3.85
N LEU A 115 17.12 3.72 4.65
CA LEU A 115 17.38 2.61 5.55
C LEU A 115 17.73 1.34 4.78
N LYS A 116 16.96 1.00 3.77
CA LYS A 116 17.20 -0.18 2.91
C LYS A 116 18.58 -0.11 2.25
N ASN A 117 18.94 1.04 1.66
CA ASN A 117 20.23 1.20 1.01
C ASN A 117 21.40 1.11 2.00
N ARG A 118 21.24 1.65 3.21
CA ARG A 118 22.23 1.51 4.28
C ARG A 118 22.41 0.04 4.68
N LEU A 119 21.32 -0.66 4.96
CA LEU A 119 21.38 -2.06 5.37
C LEU A 119 21.90 -2.99 4.27
N ALA A 120 21.62 -2.66 3.01
CA ALA A 120 22.22 -3.36 1.87
C ALA A 120 23.74 -3.15 1.80
N ALA A 121 24.20 -1.93 2.05
CA ALA A 121 25.64 -1.62 2.10
C ALA A 121 26.34 -2.29 3.31
N GLU A 122 25.62 -2.53 4.39
CA GLU A 122 26.08 -3.27 5.57
C GLU A 122 26.01 -4.80 5.38
N GLY A 123 25.54 -5.29 4.21
CA GLY A 123 25.47 -6.72 3.88
C GLY A 123 24.32 -7.51 4.53
N LEU A 124 23.36 -6.84 5.20
CA LEU A 124 22.28 -7.55 5.93
C LEU A 124 21.38 -8.39 5.03
N PHE A 125 21.35 -8.10 3.73
CA PHE A 125 20.51 -8.82 2.78
C PHE A 125 21.25 -9.90 1.97
N ASP A 126 22.54 -10.15 2.28
CA ASP A 126 23.36 -11.09 1.56
C ASP A 126 22.85 -12.53 1.74
N GLU A 127 22.98 -13.33 0.69
CA GLU A 127 22.42 -14.69 0.67
C GLU A 127 23.05 -15.61 1.74
N GLU A 128 24.29 -15.34 2.16
CA GLU A 128 25.00 -16.10 3.21
C GLU A 128 24.35 -15.99 4.59
N HIS A 129 23.60 -14.91 4.85
CA HIS A 129 22.86 -14.72 6.07
C HIS A 129 21.47 -15.38 6.06
N LYS A 130 20.98 -15.75 4.88
CA LYS A 130 19.65 -16.33 4.72
C LYS A 130 19.63 -17.81 5.02
N ARG A 131 18.82 -18.18 6.00
CA ARG A 131 18.61 -19.58 6.35
C ARG A 131 17.59 -20.23 5.40
N ARG A 132 17.87 -21.46 4.97
CA ARG A 132 16.90 -22.24 4.20
C ARG A 132 15.73 -22.64 5.06
N LEU A 133 14.52 -22.48 4.54
CA LEU A 133 13.33 -22.96 5.22
C LEU A 133 13.32 -24.49 5.24
N PRO A 134 12.95 -25.13 6.37
CA PRO A 134 12.78 -26.58 6.43
C PRO A 134 11.61 -27.00 5.53
N TYR A 135 11.73 -28.18 4.92
CA TYR A 135 10.66 -28.73 4.10
C TYR A 135 9.35 -28.92 4.88
N ARG A 136 9.47 -29.40 6.12
CA ARG A 136 8.36 -29.55 7.05
C ARG A 136 8.82 -29.16 8.45
N PRO A 137 8.45 -27.96 8.94
CA PRO A 137 8.87 -27.50 10.25
C PRO A 137 8.19 -28.32 11.36
N LYS A 138 8.90 -28.61 12.44
CA LYS A 138 8.33 -29.27 13.63
C LYS A 138 7.30 -28.39 14.32
N LYS A 139 7.54 -27.07 14.35
CA LYS A 139 6.67 -26.09 15.00
C LYS A 139 6.88 -24.71 14.36
N ILE A 140 5.80 -23.97 14.18
CA ILE A 140 5.82 -22.60 13.67
C ILE A 140 5.36 -21.64 14.77
N ALA A 141 6.14 -20.61 15.05
CA ALA A 141 5.70 -19.51 15.91
C ALA A 141 5.08 -18.39 15.05
N VAL A 142 3.97 -17.85 15.50
CA VAL A 142 3.28 -16.73 14.84
C VAL A 142 3.31 -15.52 15.77
N VAL A 143 4.07 -14.49 15.37
CA VAL A 143 4.23 -13.24 16.10
C VAL A 143 3.28 -12.22 15.50
N THR A 144 2.14 -12.01 16.13
CA THR A 144 1.05 -11.13 15.67
C THR A 144 0.15 -10.72 16.83
N SER A 145 -0.88 -9.90 16.56
CA SER A 145 -1.89 -9.57 17.57
C SER A 145 -2.79 -10.77 17.88
N GLU A 146 -3.26 -10.83 19.12
CA GLU A 146 -4.10 -11.93 19.61
C GLU A 146 -5.46 -12.04 18.88
N THR A 147 -6.00 -10.92 18.46
CA THR A 147 -7.37 -10.82 17.89
C THR A 147 -7.40 -10.43 16.41
N GLY A 148 -6.26 -10.49 15.70
CA GLY A 148 -6.17 -10.05 14.30
C GLY A 148 -6.68 -11.09 13.29
N ALA A 149 -7.26 -10.63 12.18
CA ALA A 149 -7.68 -11.47 11.05
C ALA A 149 -6.52 -12.34 10.51
N VAL A 150 -5.29 -11.82 10.58
CA VAL A 150 -4.07 -12.52 10.14
C VAL A 150 -3.84 -13.84 10.85
N LEU A 151 -4.09 -13.90 12.16
CA LEU A 151 -3.98 -15.16 12.90
C LEU A 151 -4.95 -16.21 12.38
N HIS A 152 -6.19 -15.80 12.14
CA HIS A 152 -7.22 -16.69 11.57
C HIS A 152 -6.79 -17.19 10.18
N ASP A 153 -6.32 -16.30 9.31
CA ASP A 153 -5.90 -16.65 7.94
C ASP A 153 -4.71 -17.61 7.96
N ILE A 154 -3.70 -17.36 8.81
CA ILE A 154 -2.55 -18.26 8.97
C ILE A 154 -3.01 -19.64 9.47
N CYS A 155 -3.90 -19.68 10.46
CA CYS A 155 -4.45 -20.94 10.97
C CYS A 155 -5.23 -21.71 9.91
N MET A 156 -6.07 -21.04 9.12
CA MET A 156 -6.86 -21.65 8.05
C MET A 156 -5.96 -22.23 6.96
N VAL A 157 -4.98 -21.45 6.48
CA VAL A 157 -4.06 -21.89 5.43
C VAL A 157 -3.16 -23.04 5.93
N SER A 158 -2.62 -22.93 7.14
CA SER A 158 -1.79 -23.98 7.73
C SER A 158 -2.54 -25.29 7.88
N ARG A 159 -3.75 -25.26 8.42
CA ARG A 159 -4.60 -26.46 8.58
C ARG A 159 -4.98 -27.10 7.25
N ALA A 160 -5.21 -26.29 6.22
CA ALA A 160 -5.55 -26.80 4.88
C ALA A 160 -4.34 -27.48 4.20
N ARG A 161 -3.12 -27.04 4.52
CA ARG A 161 -1.88 -27.54 3.88
C ARG A 161 -1.24 -28.70 4.65
N ASP A 162 -1.06 -28.55 5.94
CA ASP A 162 -0.51 -29.58 6.83
C ASP A 162 -1.09 -29.41 8.25
N PRO A 163 -2.19 -30.12 8.59
CA PRO A 163 -2.81 -30.03 9.90
C PRO A 163 -1.95 -30.58 11.03
N GLY A 164 -0.87 -31.29 10.70
CA GLY A 164 0.03 -31.90 11.69
C GLY A 164 1.12 -30.97 12.19
N VAL A 165 1.28 -29.75 11.63
CA VAL A 165 2.29 -28.79 12.11
C VAL A 165 1.68 -27.88 13.17
N PRO A 166 2.20 -27.93 14.43
CA PRO A 166 1.70 -27.08 15.50
C PRO A 166 2.05 -25.62 15.28
N LEU A 167 1.06 -24.72 15.54
CA LEU A 167 1.23 -23.28 15.57
C LEU A 167 1.26 -22.80 17.02
N VAL A 168 2.22 -21.94 17.35
CA VAL A 168 2.31 -21.27 18.66
C VAL A 168 2.17 -19.77 18.45
N LEU A 169 1.14 -19.17 19.04
CA LEU A 169 0.96 -17.73 19.04
C LEU A 169 1.90 -17.07 20.06
N VAL A 170 2.62 -16.06 19.60
CA VAL A 170 3.37 -15.12 20.42
C VAL A 170 2.70 -13.76 20.30
N PRO A 171 1.79 -13.40 21.22
CA PRO A 171 1.01 -12.18 21.08
C PRO A 171 1.89 -10.94 21.28
N VAL A 172 1.71 -9.97 20.37
CA VAL A 172 2.43 -8.69 20.36
C VAL A 172 1.50 -7.55 19.90
N GLN A 173 1.85 -6.34 20.30
CA GLN A 173 1.26 -5.14 19.72
C GLN A 173 1.88 -4.92 18.34
N VAL A 174 1.05 -4.86 17.27
CA VAL A 174 1.49 -4.74 15.88
C VAL A 174 1.30 -3.34 15.26
N GLN A 175 0.73 -2.40 16.03
CA GLN A 175 0.48 -1.02 15.61
C GLN A 175 0.46 -0.06 16.81
N GLY A 176 0.66 1.24 16.55
CA GLY A 176 0.68 2.28 17.58
C GLY A 176 2.04 2.40 18.29
N ALA A 177 2.06 3.27 19.31
CA ALA A 177 3.27 3.53 20.08
C ALA A 177 3.76 2.25 20.79
N GLY A 178 5.06 1.92 20.66
CA GLY A 178 5.65 0.71 21.26
C GLY A 178 5.52 -0.57 20.44
N ALA A 179 4.88 -0.53 19.27
CA ALA A 179 4.73 -1.71 18.43
C ALA A 179 6.07 -2.30 17.98
N ALA A 180 7.03 -1.46 17.61
CA ALA A 180 8.36 -1.91 17.16
C ALA A 180 9.07 -2.75 18.23
N GLU A 181 9.12 -2.27 19.46
CA GLU A 181 9.72 -2.95 20.59
C GLU A 181 8.96 -4.23 20.95
N SER A 182 7.62 -4.18 20.91
CA SER A 182 6.78 -5.35 21.18
C SER A 182 7.00 -6.46 20.14
N ILE A 183 7.08 -6.11 18.86
CA ILE A 183 7.37 -7.05 17.76
C ILE A 183 8.78 -7.63 17.93
N ALA A 184 9.80 -6.80 18.14
CA ALA A 184 11.17 -7.24 18.32
C ALA A 184 11.32 -8.22 19.50
N GLN A 185 10.71 -7.91 20.64
CA GLN A 185 10.67 -8.81 21.80
C GLN A 185 9.91 -10.09 21.49
N GLY A 186 8.80 -10.01 20.72
CA GLY A 186 8.04 -11.16 20.27
C GLY A 186 8.87 -12.12 19.43
N ILE A 187 9.63 -11.58 18.46
CA ILE A 187 10.54 -12.39 17.62
C ILE A 187 11.57 -13.11 18.50
N ARG A 188 12.25 -12.38 19.40
CA ARG A 188 13.25 -12.97 20.32
C ARG A 188 12.64 -14.02 21.26
N ARG A 189 11.39 -13.84 21.71
CA ARG A 189 10.67 -14.85 22.49
C ARG A 189 10.35 -16.07 21.65
N ALA A 190 9.86 -15.87 20.42
CA ALA A 190 9.54 -16.96 19.50
C ALA A 190 10.75 -17.85 19.20
N ALA A 191 11.92 -17.24 18.98
CA ALA A 191 13.18 -17.96 18.72
C ALA A 191 13.65 -18.84 19.89
N LYS A 192 13.19 -18.57 21.12
CA LYS A 192 13.53 -19.35 22.33
C LYS A 192 12.56 -20.50 22.62
N ILE A 193 11.46 -20.61 21.87
CA ILE A 193 10.48 -21.68 22.10
C ILE A 193 11.05 -23.00 21.57
N PRO A 194 11.08 -24.06 22.35
CA PRO A 194 11.59 -25.34 21.91
C PRO A 194 10.89 -25.87 20.66
N GLU A 195 11.66 -26.42 19.74
CA GLU A 195 11.22 -27.01 18.48
C GLU A 195 10.63 -26.03 17.45
N VAL A 196 10.63 -24.72 17.71
CA VAL A 196 10.28 -23.73 16.71
C VAL A 196 11.39 -23.65 15.67
N GLU A 197 11.05 -23.93 14.42
CA GLU A 197 11.97 -23.89 13.29
C GLU A 197 11.65 -22.77 12.31
N VAL A 198 10.42 -22.23 12.37
CA VAL A 198 9.96 -21.10 11.54
C VAL A 198 9.22 -20.09 12.40
N VAL A 199 9.52 -18.82 12.19
CA VAL A 199 8.80 -17.70 12.82
C VAL A 199 8.12 -16.89 11.73
N ILE A 200 6.80 -16.77 11.80
CA ILE A 200 6.01 -15.89 10.94
C ILE A 200 5.72 -14.62 11.73
N VAL A 201 6.13 -13.49 11.20
CA VAL A 201 5.88 -12.16 11.78
C VAL A 201 5.00 -11.38 10.85
N GLY A 202 3.88 -10.87 11.33
CA GLY A 202 3.00 -10.14 10.43
C GLY A 202 1.81 -9.44 11.09
N ARG A 203 1.17 -8.60 10.29
CA ARG A 203 -0.13 -7.98 10.59
C ARG A 203 -0.97 -7.94 9.31
N GLY A 204 -2.25 -7.61 9.46
CA GLY A 204 -3.14 -7.31 8.33
C GLY A 204 -2.70 -6.07 7.56
N GLY A 205 -3.33 -5.81 6.42
CA GLY A 205 -3.10 -4.62 5.62
C GLY A 205 -3.29 -3.32 6.40
N GLY A 206 -2.80 -2.22 5.86
CA GLY A 206 -2.88 -0.90 6.47
C GLY A 206 -2.11 0.12 5.67
N SER A 207 -2.11 1.36 6.13
CA SER A 207 -1.31 2.43 5.55
C SER A 207 0.20 2.20 5.79
N MET A 208 1.05 2.94 5.09
CA MET A 208 2.50 2.84 5.29
C MET A 208 2.90 3.22 6.72
N GLU A 209 2.22 4.18 7.31
CA GLU A 209 2.40 4.59 8.70
C GLU A 209 2.11 3.44 9.67
N ASP A 210 1.05 2.69 9.43
CA ASP A 210 0.67 1.53 10.24
C ASP A 210 1.66 0.38 10.13
N LEU A 211 2.27 0.21 8.95
CA LEU A 211 3.26 -0.82 8.67
C LEU A 211 4.67 -0.42 9.10
N TRP A 212 4.89 0.87 9.43
CA TRP A 212 6.21 1.41 9.70
C TRP A 212 6.94 0.73 10.86
N ALA A 213 6.20 0.26 11.86
CA ALA A 213 6.77 -0.46 13.00
C ALA A 213 7.65 -1.65 12.58
N PHE A 214 7.32 -2.32 11.47
CA PHE A 214 8.07 -3.45 10.91
C PHE A 214 9.37 -3.03 10.21
N ASN A 215 9.49 -1.76 9.80
CA ASN A 215 10.65 -1.18 9.11
C ASN A 215 11.58 -0.42 10.07
N THR A 216 11.59 -0.77 11.34
CA THR A 216 12.41 -0.12 12.37
C THR A 216 13.60 -0.98 12.77
N MET A 217 14.69 -0.33 13.18
CA MET A 217 15.93 -1.04 13.59
C MET A 217 15.72 -2.12 14.62
N PRO A 218 14.91 -1.93 15.71
CA PRO A 218 14.67 -3.00 16.68
C PRO A 218 14.12 -4.27 16.07
N VAL A 219 13.17 -4.16 15.12
CA VAL A 219 12.57 -5.33 14.44
C VAL A 219 13.56 -5.95 13.46
N ILE A 220 14.26 -5.13 12.67
CA ILE A 220 15.26 -5.60 11.71
C ILE A 220 16.35 -6.39 12.41
N GLN A 221 16.89 -5.88 13.52
CA GLN A 221 17.88 -6.57 14.33
C GLN A 221 17.36 -7.90 14.90
N ALA A 222 16.13 -7.89 15.43
CA ALA A 222 15.54 -9.12 15.97
C ALA A 222 15.29 -10.20 14.91
N VAL A 223 15.07 -9.81 13.65
CA VAL A 223 14.95 -10.77 12.51
C VAL A 223 16.33 -11.28 12.10
N TYR A 224 17.36 -10.45 12.16
CA TYR A 224 18.72 -10.81 11.76
C TYR A 224 19.41 -11.74 12.79
N GLU A 225 19.21 -11.54 14.09
CA GLU A 225 19.70 -12.37 15.19
C GLU A 225 19.17 -13.82 15.11
#